data_f651e80ef2555e11fc4b7108b5a58c58
#
_entry.id   f651e80ef2555e11fc4b7108b5a58c58
#
_cell.length_a   1.000
_cell.length_b   1.000
_cell.length_c   1.000
_cell.angle_alpha   90.00
_cell.angle_beta   90.00
_cell.angle_gamma   90.00
#
_symmetry.space_group_name_H-M   'P 1'
#
loop_
_entity.id
_entity.type
_entity.pdbx_description
1 polymer ?
#
loop_
_entity_poly.entity_id
_entity_poly.type
_entity_poly.pdbx_seq_one_letter_code
_entity_poly.pdbx_strand_id
1 'polypeptide(L)'
;PIAKMNGEINIPGSKSISNRALLLATLAKGATTLTNLLDSDDIRYMLASLKQLGVKFELSENNTVCQVQGLAGVLNSVVPQTLFLGNAGTAMRPLCAALTLGQGQFTLTGEPRMEERPIGDLVDALQQLGAAITYLKNPGFPPLTVNATGLNGGDVEIAGDLSSQFLTALLMVA
;
A
#
# COMPACT_ATOMS: atom_id res chain seq x y z
N PRO A 1 34.24 3.72 27.33
CA PRO A 1 33.31 2.61 27.11
C PRO A 1 32.16 2.70 28.09
N ILE A 2 30.90 2.63 27.63
CA ILE A 2 29.74 2.60 28.50
C ILE A 2 29.65 1.17 29.06
N ALA A 3 29.79 1.01 30.38
CA ALA A 3 29.79 -0.30 31.01
C ALA A 3 28.37 -0.82 31.33
N LYS A 4 27.35 0.06 31.44
CA LYS A 4 25.95 -0.30 31.72
C LYS A 4 25.01 0.80 31.22
N MET A 5 23.93 0.41 30.55
CA MET A 5 22.81 1.29 30.24
C MET A 5 21.54 0.75 30.87
N ASN A 6 20.72 1.63 31.45
CA ASN A 6 19.41 1.29 32.00
C ASN A 6 18.46 2.47 31.74
N GLY A 7 17.30 2.19 31.20
CA GLY A 7 16.28 3.19 30.88
C GLY A 7 15.22 2.62 29.92
N GLU A 8 14.09 3.32 29.82
CA GLU A 8 13.02 3.04 28.86
C GLU A 8 13.06 4.09 27.75
N ILE A 9 12.78 3.67 26.54
CA ILE A 9 12.64 4.53 25.37
C ILE A 9 11.37 4.17 24.59
N ASN A 10 10.55 5.16 24.29
CA ASN A 10 9.43 5.01 23.36
C ASN A 10 9.94 5.17 21.94
N ILE A 11 9.84 4.10 21.15
CA ILE A 11 10.24 4.11 19.74
C ILE A 11 9.06 4.59 18.92
N PRO A 12 9.24 5.54 17.98
CA PRO A 12 8.19 5.97 17.05
C PRO A 12 7.74 4.80 16.17
N GLY A 13 6.51 4.86 15.70
CA GLY A 13 5.94 3.86 14.80
C GLY A 13 6.78 3.63 13.54
N SER A 14 6.71 2.44 12.99
CA SER A 14 7.40 2.09 11.74
C SER A 14 6.55 2.49 10.53
N LYS A 15 7.11 3.27 9.62
CA LYS A 15 6.48 3.65 8.36
C LYS A 15 5.95 2.45 7.55
N SER A 16 6.77 1.44 7.40
CA SER A 16 6.43 0.24 6.64
C SER A 16 5.33 -0.60 7.31
N ILE A 17 5.35 -0.72 8.64
CA ILE A 17 4.31 -1.43 9.39
C ILE A 17 3.00 -0.63 9.35
N SER A 18 3.06 0.69 9.56
CA SER A 18 1.90 1.56 9.53
C SER A 18 1.12 1.48 8.21
N ASN A 19 1.82 1.57 7.06
CA ASN A 19 1.17 1.47 5.75
C ASN A 19 0.50 0.11 5.53
N ARG A 20 1.17 -0.98 5.92
CA ARG A 20 0.60 -2.33 5.81
C ARG A 20 -0.59 -2.54 6.73
N ALA A 21 -0.49 -2.08 7.98
CA ALA A 21 -1.58 -2.19 8.95
C ALA A 21 -2.81 -1.39 8.52
N LEU A 22 -2.63 -0.16 7.99
CA LEU A 22 -3.71 0.64 7.42
C LEU A 22 -4.42 -0.08 6.26
N LEU A 23 -3.66 -0.69 5.36
CA LEU A 23 -4.24 -1.41 4.23
C LEU A 23 -5.00 -2.67 4.69
N LEU A 24 -4.41 -3.48 5.57
CA LEU A 24 -5.08 -4.66 6.12
C LEU A 24 -6.34 -4.28 6.91
N ALA A 25 -6.29 -3.22 7.73
CA ALA A 25 -7.45 -2.70 8.44
C ALA A 25 -8.56 -2.23 7.47
N THR A 26 -8.17 -1.68 6.32
CA THR A 26 -9.11 -1.28 5.26
C THR A 26 -9.84 -2.47 4.65
N LEU A 27 -9.13 -3.57 4.36
CA LEU A 27 -9.71 -4.77 3.76
C LEU A 27 -10.48 -5.61 4.78
N ALA A 28 -10.19 -5.48 6.07
CA ALA A 28 -10.80 -6.24 7.15
C ALA A 28 -12.30 -5.93 7.32
N LYS A 29 -13.01 -6.80 8.05
CA LYS A 29 -14.39 -6.57 8.47
C LYS A 29 -14.42 -5.85 9.83
N GLY A 30 -15.23 -4.79 9.92
CA GLY A 30 -15.47 -4.06 11.17
C GLY A 30 -14.44 -2.95 11.42
N ALA A 31 -14.41 -2.42 12.62
CA ALA A 31 -13.51 -1.35 13.03
C ALA A 31 -12.18 -1.91 13.57
N THR A 32 -11.08 -1.33 13.14
CA THR A 32 -9.74 -1.66 13.63
C THR A 32 -9.07 -0.39 14.18
N THR A 33 -8.59 -0.44 15.40
CA THR A 33 -7.82 0.65 16.00
C THR A 33 -6.33 0.34 15.91
N LEU A 34 -5.60 1.20 15.21
CA LEU A 34 -4.15 1.16 15.08
C LEU A 34 -3.53 2.18 16.03
N THR A 35 -2.63 1.75 16.89
CA THR A 35 -1.89 2.61 17.82
C THR A 35 -0.43 2.72 17.40
N ASN A 36 0.25 3.78 17.85
CA ASN A 36 1.63 4.07 17.48
C ASN A 36 1.85 4.18 15.97
N LEU A 37 0.88 4.77 15.27
CA LEU A 37 1.02 5.07 13.84
C LEU A 37 2.10 6.13 13.65
N LEU A 38 2.96 5.96 12.66
CA LEU A 38 3.96 6.98 12.37
C LEU A 38 3.32 8.18 11.66
N ASP A 39 3.40 9.37 12.24
CA ASP A 39 3.03 10.59 11.52
C ASP A 39 4.16 10.97 10.55
N SER A 40 3.97 10.66 9.28
CA SER A 40 4.92 10.94 8.19
C SER A 40 4.18 11.17 6.87
N ASP A 41 4.86 11.80 5.92
CA ASP A 41 4.28 12.05 4.60
C ASP A 41 3.83 10.76 3.90
N ASP A 42 4.60 9.68 4.01
CA ASP A 42 4.21 8.38 3.45
C ASP A 42 2.85 7.89 3.98
N ILE A 43 2.59 8.08 5.29
CA ILE A 43 1.32 7.69 5.91
C ILE A 43 0.20 8.63 5.49
N ARG A 44 0.49 9.94 5.39
CA ARG A 44 -0.49 10.93 4.92
C ARG A 44 -0.92 10.66 3.49
N TYR A 45 0.01 10.27 2.59
CA TYR A 45 -0.32 9.87 1.22
C TYR A 45 -1.18 8.59 1.17
N MET A 46 -0.88 7.58 2.01
CA MET A 46 -1.72 6.39 2.11
C MET A 46 -3.13 6.74 2.59
N LEU A 47 -3.25 7.50 3.67
CA LEU A 47 -4.54 7.92 4.23
C LEU A 47 -5.36 8.75 3.23
N ALA A 48 -4.71 9.66 2.48
CA ALA A 48 -5.36 10.44 1.44
C ALA A 48 -5.91 9.54 0.33
N SER A 49 -5.13 8.57 -0.12
CA SER A 49 -5.54 7.59 -1.13
C SER A 49 -6.69 6.71 -0.64
N LEU A 50 -6.62 6.21 0.60
CA LEU A 50 -7.70 5.41 1.20
C LEU A 50 -8.99 6.23 1.36
N LYS A 51 -8.89 7.50 1.78
CA LYS A 51 -10.03 8.42 1.84
C LYS A 51 -10.67 8.65 0.48
N GLN A 52 -9.86 8.86 -0.56
CA GLN A 52 -10.32 9.01 -1.95
C GLN A 52 -11.04 7.74 -2.43
N LEU A 53 -10.61 6.55 -1.98
CA LEU A 53 -11.24 5.26 -2.24
C LEU A 53 -12.47 4.97 -1.36
N GLY A 54 -12.93 5.96 -0.56
CA GLY A 54 -14.14 5.86 0.24
C GLY A 54 -13.97 5.21 1.61
N VAL A 55 -12.74 4.93 2.03
CA VAL A 55 -12.46 4.37 3.37
C VAL A 55 -12.71 5.43 4.44
N LYS A 56 -13.47 5.07 5.46
CA LYS A 56 -13.73 5.93 6.62
C LYS A 56 -12.73 5.63 7.72
N PHE A 57 -12.10 6.66 8.24
CA PHE A 57 -11.18 6.56 9.37
C PHE A 57 -11.18 7.84 10.20
N GLU A 58 -10.78 7.74 11.45
CA GLU A 58 -10.61 8.85 12.38
C GLU A 58 -9.21 8.80 12.97
N LEU A 59 -8.55 9.97 13.02
CA LEU A 59 -7.24 10.15 13.63
C LEU A 59 -7.37 10.85 14.97
N SER A 60 -6.59 10.41 15.96
CA SER A 60 -6.49 11.01 17.29
C SER A 60 -5.06 10.95 17.81
N GLU A 61 -4.82 11.51 18.97
CA GLU A 61 -3.52 11.51 19.66
C GLU A 61 -2.36 11.99 18.77
N ASN A 62 -2.50 13.19 18.20
CA ASN A 62 -1.53 13.77 17.26
C ASN A 62 -1.21 12.84 16.07
N ASN A 63 -2.23 12.21 15.48
CA ASN A 63 -2.16 11.28 14.35
C ASN A 63 -1.43 9.96 14.65
N THR A 64 -1.20 9.62 15.91
CA THR A 64 -0.56 8.34 16.29
C THR A 64 -1.56 7.21 16.52
N VAL A 65 -2.85 7.54 16.64
CA VAL A 65 -3.95 6.57 16.71
C VAL A 65 -4.87 6.77 15.52
N CYS A 66 -5.21 5.68 14.84
CA CYS A 66 -6.12 5.68 13.71
C CYS A 66 -7.17 4.58 13.89
N GLN A 67 -8.45 4.94 13.93
CA GLN A 67 -9.55 3.99 13.86
C GLN A 67 -10.04 3.90 12.42
N VAL A 68 -9.89 2.73 11.80
CA VAL A 68 -10.28 2.46 10.41
C VAL A 68 -11.56 1.63 10.42
N GLN A 69 -12.57 2.06 9.68
CA GLN A 69 -13.75 1.25 9.37
C GLN A 69 -13.46 0.43 8.12
N GLY A 70 -13.22 -0.85 8.30
CA GLY A 70 -12.88 -1.77 7.22
C GLY A 70 -14.06 -2.02 6.27
N LEU A 71 -13.74 -2.33 5.02
CA LEU A 71 -14.69 -2.53 3.92
C LEU A 71 -15.28 -3.95 3.89
N ALA A 72 -14.75 -4.89 4.68
CA ALA A 72 -15.06 -6.32 4.62
C ALA A 72 -14.90 -6.91 3.21
N GLY A 73 -13.89 -6.46 2.48
CA GLY A 73 -13.67 -6.87 1.09
C GLY A 73 -12.62 -5.99 0.40
N VAL A 74 -12.81 -5.84 -0.89
CA VAL A 74 -11.84 -5.22 -1.80
C VAL A 74 -12.13 -3.74 -2.07
N LEU A 75 -11.13 -3.04 -2.60
CA LEU A 75 -11.22 -1.64 -3.01
C LEU A 75 -11.85 -1.55 -4.42
N ASN A 76 -12.99 -0.90 -4.54
CA ASN A 76 -13.71 -0.73 -5.80
C ASN A 76 -13.90 0.74 -6.14
N SER A 77 -13.99 1.05 -7.43
CA SER A 77 -14.41 2.37 -7.90
C SER A 77 -15.18 2.27 -9.23
N VAL A 78 -16.31 2.95 -9.31
CA VAL A 78 -17.10 3.03 -10.54
C VAL A 78 -16.58 4.10 -11.51
N VAL A 79 -15.73 5.00 -11.04
CA VAL A 79 -15.08 6.04 -11.85
C VAL A 79 -13.56 5.91 -11.76
N PRO A 80 -12.83 6.27 -12.82
CA PRO A 80 -11.37 6.26 -12.77
C PRO A 80 -10.82 7.11 -11.61
N GLN A 81 -9.85 6.57 -10.89
CA GLN A 81 -9.20 7.23 -9.76
C GLN A 81 -7.72 7.46 -10.06
N THR A 82 -7.22 8.65 -9.75
CA THR A 82 -5.77 8.92 -9.76
C THR A 82 -5.30 9.12 -8.33
N LEU A 83 -4.46 8.20 -7.86
CA LEU A 83 -3.94 8.15 -6.50
C LEU A 83 -2.49 8.66 -6.49
N PHE A 84 -2.28 9.81 -5.86
CA PHE A 84 -0.95 10.40 -5.71
C PHE A 84 -0.31 9.92 -4.41
N LEU A 85 0.82 9.22 -4.53
CA LEU A 85 1.50 8.58 -3.41
C LEU A 85 2.85 9.23 -3.05
N GLY A 86 3.12 10.44 -3.57
CA GLY A 86 4.36 11.16 -3.32
C GLY A 86 5.59 10.29 -3.61
N ASN A 87 6.47 10.13 -2.63
CA ASN A 87 7.61 9.20 -2.69
C ASN A 87 7.43 7.99 -1.74
N ALA A 88 6.19 7.65 -1.39
CA ALA A 88 5.85 6.60 -0.43
C ALA A 88 5.87 5.19 -1.06
N GLY A 89 7.04 4.63 -1.31
CA GLY A 89 7.18 3.26 -1.86
C GLY A 89 6.57 2.18 -0.97
N THR A 90 6.50 2.39 0.35
CA THR A 90 5.86 1.49 1.30
C THR A 90 4.32 1.53 1.23
N ALA A 91 3.74 2.54 0.57
CA ALA A 91 2.32 2.63 0.24
C ALA A 91 2.05 2.14 -1.19
N MET A 92 2.85 2.59 -2.17
CA MET A 92 2.68 2.32 -3.61
C MET A 92 2.54 0.82 -3.89
N ARG A 93 3.46 0.00 -3.40
CA ARG A 93 3.53 -1.43 -3.72
C ARG A 93 2.37 -2.24 -3.14
N PRO A 94 2.09 -2.16 -1.81
CA PRO A 94 0.95 -2.87 -1.24
C PRO A 94 -0.40 -2.39 -1.80
N LEU A 95 -0.55 -1.08 -2.03
CA LEU A 95 -1.79 -0.54 -2.59
C LEU A 95 -1.99 -1.00 -4.04
N CYS A 96 -0.93 -1.03 -4.86
CA CYS A 96 -0.97 -1.58 -6.21
C CYS A 96 -1.51 -3.02 -6.20
N ALA A 97 -0.97 -3.88 -5.35
CA ALA A 97 -1.45 -5.25 -5.22
C ALA A 97 -2.91 -5.32 -4.73
N ALA A 98 -3.28 -4.57 -3.69
CA ALA A 98 -4.64 -4.61 -3.15
C ALA A 98 -5.70 -4.12 -4.14
N LEU A 99 -5.37 -3.15 -4.99
CA LEU A 99 -6.29 -2.66 -6.00
C LEU A 99 -6.62 -3.71 -7.07
N THR A 100 -5.71 -4.65 -7.36
CA THR A 100 -5.96 -5.71 -8.35
C THR A 100 -7.06 -6.69 -7.94
N LEU A 101 -7.35 -6.81 -6.64
CA LEU A 101 -8.43 -7.65 -6.11
C LEU A 101 -9.83 -7.09 -6.43
N GLY A 102 -9.93 -5.79 -6.66
CA GLY A 102 -11.19 -5.07 -6.78
C GLY A 102 -11.70 -4.93 -8.21
N GLN A 103 -12.52 -3.91 -8.39
CA GLN A 103 -13.12 -3.52 -9.67
C GLN A 103 -12.89 -2.03 -9.90
N GLY A 104 -12.43 -1.65 -11.10
CA GLY A 104 -12.28 -0.24 -11.49
C GLY A 104 -10.93 0.07 -12.13
N GLN A 105 -10.75 1.35 -12.45
CA GLN A 105 -9.50 1.85 -13.03
C GLN A 105 -8.78 2.78 -12.04
N PHE A 106 -7.54 2.45 -11.73
CA PHE A 106 -6.74 3.17 -10.75
C PHE A 106 -5.38 3.55 -11.35
N THR A 107 -5.11 4.83 -11.47
CA THR A 107 -3.78 5.33 -11.84
C THR A 107 -2.97 5.64 -10.59
N LEU A 108 -1.85 4.99 -10.43
CA LEU A 108 -0.90 5.22 -9.34
C LEU A 108 0.23 6.11 -9.83
N THR A 109 0.42 7.24 -9.15
CA THR A 109 1.43 8.24 -9.49
C THR A 109 2.11 8.79 -8.24
N GLY A 110 3.15 9.58 -8.42
CA GLY A 110 3.90 10.19 -7.32
C GLY A 110 4.78 11.33 -7.78
N GLU A 111 5.71 11.71 -6.93
CA GLU A 111 6.76 12.66 -7.25
C GLU A 111 7.73 12.11 -8.32
N PRO A 112 8.52 12.94 -8.99
CA PRO A 112 9.50 12.48 -9.98
C PRO A 112 10.42 11.37 -9.45
N ARG A 113 10.80 11.42 -8.19
CA ARG A 113 11.62 10.38 -7.53
C ARG A 113 10.91 9.02 -7.45
N MET A 114 9.58 8.97 -7.42
CA MET A 114 8.83 7.72 -7.45
C MET A 114 8.97 7.01 -8.81
N GLU A 115 9.09 7.76 -9.89
CA GLU A 115 9.25 7.24 -11.25
C GLU A 115 10.60 6.53 -11.47
N GLU A 116 11.53 6.66 -10.53
CA GLU A 116 12.84 5.98 -10.52
C GLU A 116 12.84 4.73 -9.62
N ARG A 117 11.76 4.44 -8.93
CA ARG A 117 11.68 3.35 -7.96
C ARG A 117 11.03 2.12 -8.57
N PRO A 118 11.75 0.99 -8.68
CA PRO A 118 11.24 -0.19 -9.37
C PRO A 118 9.98 -0.77 -8.71
N ILE A 119 9.07 -1.27 -9.55
CA ILE A 119 7.86 -2.01 -9.18
C ILE A 119 7.63 -3.20 -10.11
N GLY A 120 8.51 -3.40 -11.09
CA GLY A 120 8.34 -4.38 -12.17
C GLY A 120 8.08 -5.79 -11.67
N ASP A 121 8.91 -6.33 -10.80
CA ASP A 121 8.78 -7.71 -10.30
C ASP A 121 7.42 -7.99 -9.63
N LEU A 122 6.89 -6.98 -8.91
CA LEU A 122 5.53 -7.09 -8.36
C LEU A 122 4.47 -7.09 -9.45
N VAL A 123 4.60 -6.22 -10.44
CA VAL A 123 3.65 -6.13 -11.56
C VAL A 123 3.67 -7.43 -12.36
N ASP A 124 4.85 -7.98 -12.66
CA ASP A 124 5.00 -9.23 -13.40
C ASP A 124 4.36 -10.40 -12.63
N ALA A 125 4.53 -10.45 -11.30
CA ALA A 125 3.88 -11.44 -10.45
C ALA A 125 2.35 -11.30 -10.44
N LEU A 126 1.83 -10.08 -10.33
CA LEU A 126 0.39 -9.81 -10.39
C LEU A 126 -0.21 -10.13 -11.76
N GLN A 127 0.52 -9.87 -12.85
CA GLN A 127 0.10 -10.22 -14.20
C GLN A 127 0.04 -11.73 -14.44
N GLN A 128 0.91 -12.54 -13.82
CA GLN A 128 0.80 -14.01 -13.82
C GLN A 128 -0.53 -14.46 -13.18
N LEU A 129 -1.05 -13.70 -12.20
CA LEU A 129 -2.35 -13.95 -11.57
C LEU A 129 -3.53 -13.31 -12.32
N GLY A 130 -3.31 -12.74 -13.50
CA GLY A 130 -4.35 -12.17 -14.36
C GLY A 130 -4.60 -10.67 -14.17
N ALA A 131 -3.77 -9.95 -13.41
CA ALA A 131 -3.93 -8.50 -13.27
C ALA A 131 -3.66 -7.77 -14.59
N ALA A 132 -4.51 -6.81 -14.94
CA ALA A 132 -4.30 -5.93 -16.09
C ALA A 132 -3.65 -4.61 -15.62
N ILE A 133 -2.33 -4.52 -15.74
CA ILE A 133 -1.53 -3.35 -15.34
C ILE A 133 -0.76 -2.82 -16.53
N THR A 134 -0.78 -1.48 -16.72
CA THR A 134 -0.10 -0.79 -17.82
C THR A 134 0.78 0.33 -17.29
N TYR A 135 2.03 0.38 -17.69
CA TYR A 135 2.93 1.49 -17.41
C TYR A 135 2.60 2.69 -18.30
N LEU A 136 2.58 3.89 -17.71
CA LEU A 136 2.27 5.12 -18.44
C LEU A 136 3.52 5.81 -19.02
N LYS A 137 4.70 5.47 -18.49
CA LYS A 137 6.00 5.99 -18.95
C LYS A 137 6.97 4.83 -19.16
N ASN A 138 7.90 4.62 -18.25
CA ASN A 138 8.95 3.62 -18.34
C ASN A 138 8.46 2.25 -17.85
N PRO A 139 8.62 1.15 -18.60
CA PRO A 139 8.34 -0.19 -18.12
C PRO A 139 9.11 -0.51 -16.82
N GLY A 140 8.43 -1.15 -15.86
CA GLY A 140 9.01 -1.48 -14.56
C GLY A 140 8.94 -0.39 -13.50
N PHE A 141 8.42 0.81 -13.85
CA PHE A 141 8.39 1.98 -12.96
C PHE A 141 7.02 2.69 -12.98
N PRO A 142 6.62 3.33 -11.87
CA PRO A 142 5.49 4.26 -11.89
C PRO A 142 5.74 5.44 -12.86
N PRO A 143 4.68 6.14 -13.33
CA PRO A 143 3.28 5.90 -13.03
C PRO A 143 2.72 4.72 -13.83
N LEU A 144 1.70 4.09 -13.26
CA LEU A 144 1.03 2.94 -13.89
C LEU A 144 -0.49 2.97 -13.65
N THR A 145 -1.22 2.26 -14.49
CA THR A 145 -2.67 2.09 -14.36
C THR A 145 -2.99 0.62 -14.09
N VAL A 146 -3.79 0.38 -13.04
CA VAL A 146 -4.39 -0.91 -12.73
C VAL A 146 -5.83 -0.88 -13.25
N ASN A 147 -6.15 -1.75 -14.21
CA ASN A 147 -7.53 -2.00 -14.66
C ASN A 147 -8.03 -3.24 -13.91
N ALA A 148 -8.57 -3.02 -12.72
CA ALA A 148 -8.92 -4.07 -11.78
C ALA A 148 -10.20 -4.79 -12.20
N THR A 149 -10.12 -6.13 -12.26
CA THR A 149 -11.24 -7.05 -12.56
C THR A 149 -11.22 -8.27 -11.63
N GLY A 150 -10.44 -8.22 -10.56
CA GLY A 150 -10.10 -9.34 -9.71
C GLY A 150 -8.86 -10.10 -10.19
N LEU A 151 -8.42 -11.07 -9.40
CA LEU A 151 -7.33 -11.99 -9.74
C LEU A 151 -7.87 -13.40 -9.93
N ASN A 152 -7.25 -14.16 -10.83
CA ASN A 152 -7.63 -15.56 -11.08
C ASN A 152 -7.11 -16.54 -10.02
N GLY A 153 -6.15 -16.11 -9.19
CA GLY A 153 -5.40 -16.99 -8.32
C GLY A 153 -4.44 -17.93 -9.08
N GLY A 154 -3.71 -18.76 -8.37
CA GLY A 154 -2.79 -19.72 -8.95
C GLY A 154 -1.38 -19.63 -8.38
N ASP A 155 -0.48 -20.44 -8.94
CA ASP A 155 0.94 -20.38 -8.61
C ASP A 155 1.59 -19.17 -9.27
N VAL A 156 2.50 -18.51 -8.55
CA VAL A 156 3.22 -17.33 -9.04
C VAL A 156 4.67 -17.38 -8.61
N GLU A 157 5.55 -17.05 -9.51
CA GLU A 157 6.96 -16.87 -9.23
C GLU A 157 7.30 -15.37 -9.12
N ILE A 158 8.06 -15.00 -8.10
CA ILE A 158 8.52 -13.63 -7.87
C ILE A 158 10.01 -13.63 -7.52
N ALA A 159 10.77 -12.77 -8.16
CA ALA A 159 12.17 -12.53 -7.81
C ALA A 159 12.24 -11.85 -6.43
N GLY A 160 13.02 -12.42 -5.52
CA GLY A 160 13.12 -11.96 -4.13
C GLY A 160 14.37 -11.15 -3.80
N ASP A 161 15.24 -10.92 -4.77
CA ASP A 161 16.58 -10.34 -4.61
C ASP A 161 16.58 -8.80 -4.55
N LEU A 162 15.63 -8.14 -5.23
CA LEU A 162 15.57 -6.67 -5.30
C LEU A 162 14.91 -6.04 -4.08
N SER A 163 13.78 -6.58 -3.60
CA SER A 163 13.06 -6.01 -2.47
C SER A 163 12.06 -6.96 -1.83
N SER A 164 12.15 -7.13 -0.50
CA SER A 164 11.13 -7.83 0.29
C SER A 164 9.75 -7.18 0.25
N GLN A 165 9.65 -5.91 -0.21
CA GLN A 165 8.36 -5.21 -0.34
C GLN A 165 7.48 -5.83 -1.43
N PHE A 166 8.06 -6.40 -2.48
CA PHE A 166 7.31 -7.06 -3.55
C PHE A 166 6.63 -8.33 -3.05
N LEU A 167 7.40 -9.20 -2.41
CA LEU A 167 6.86 -10.41 -1.78
C LEU A 167 5.83 -10.06 -0.70
N THR A 168 6.11 -9.05 0.14
CA THR A 168 5.15 -8.62 1.18
C THR A 168 3.84 -8.13 0.55
N ALA A 169 3.90 -7.33 -0.52
CA ALA A 169 2.70 -6.82 -1.19
C ALA A 169 1.86 -7.97 -1.78
N LEU A 170 2.51 -8.96 -2.39
CA LEU A 170 1.85 -10.14 -2.94
C LEU A 170 1.17 -10.97 -1.83
N LEU A 171 1.89 -11.27 -0.73
CA LEU A 171 1.35 -12.03 0.40
C LEU A 171 0.17 -11.33 1.12
N MET A 172 0.04 -10.01 1.00
CA MET A 172 -1.10 -9.28 1.59
C MET A 172 -2.39 -9.46 0.78
N VAL A 173 -2.33 -10.01 -0.42
CA VAL A 173 -3.46 -10.18 -1.34
C VAL A 173 -3.67 -11.64 -1.75
N ALA A 174 -2.87 -12.56 -1.20
CA ALA A 174 -2.92 -14.00 -1.43
C ALA A 174 -4.10 -14.69 -0.71
#